data_adef6101c4b8b3753b316e8a85e1b751
#
_entry.id   adef6101c4b8b3753b316e8a85e1b751
#
_cell.length_a   1.000
_cell.length_b   1.000
_cell.length_c   1.000
_cell.angle_alpha   90.00
_cell.angle_beta   90.00
_cell.angle_gamma   90.00
#
_symmetry.space_group_name_H-M   'P 1'
#
loop_
_entity.id
_entity.type
_entity.pdbx_description
1 polymer ?
#
loop_
_entity_poly.entity_id
_entity_poly.type
_entity_poly.pdbx_seq_one_letter_code
_entity_poly.pdbx_strand_id
1 'polypeptide(L)'
;NIKWFMQTLLDRMDRTSMYSSLEARVPFADHRIMEYVFNVPWQMKYRNGVEKCLLRDACADLLPQELLWRKKSPYPKTYHPAYEQMLIRRMREILSDPNSPVLPLLDRSKTEAFLAAPKELGKPWFGQLMAGPQLIAYFIQINTWMQIYHLSI
;
A
#
# COMPACT_ATOMS: atom_id res chain seq x y z
N ASN A 1 8.73 -6.06 -11.48
CA ASN A 1 8.64 -4.91 -10.57
C ASN A 1 8.53 -3.57 -11.31
N ILE A 2 9.33 -3.32 -12.36
CA ILE A 2 9.35 -2.03 -13.09
C ILE A 2 7.99 -1.69 -13.71
N LYS A 3 7.40 -2.63 -14.47
CA LYS A 3 6.15 -2.40 -15.21
C LYS A 3 4.89 -2.33 -14.33
N TRP A 4 4.93 -2.85 -13.11
CA TRP A 4 3.74 -2.95 -12.26
C TRP A 4 3.92 -2.25 -10.93
N PHE A 5 4.81 -2.76 -10.09
CA PHE A 5 4.93 -2.30 -8.71
C PHE A 5 5.47 -0.87 -8.62
N MET A 6 6.54 -0.57 -9.37
CA MET A 6 7.13 0.77 -9.34
C MET A 6 6.19 1.81 -9.94
N GLN A 7 5.56 1.51 -11.08
CA GLN A 7 4.58 2.40 -11.70
C GLN A 7 3.43 2.71 -10.75
N THR A 8 2.84 1.69 -10.10
CA THR A 8 1.77 1.90 -9.12
C THR A 8 2.18 2.81 -7.97
N LEU A 9 3.42 2.66 -7.47
CA LEU A 9 3.91 3.50 -6.39
C LEU A 9 4.14 4.95 -6.83
N LEU A 10 4.66 5.15 -8.04
CA LEU A 10 4.89 6.46 -8.62
C LEU A 10 3.56 7.19 -8.87
N ASP A 11 2.60 6.54 -9.51
CA ASP A 11 1.27 7.09 -9.77
C ASP A 11 0.57 7.49 -8.48
N ARG A 12 0.60 6.63 -7.46
CA ARG A 12 0.01 6.92 -6.17
C ARG A 12 0.66 8.15 -5.53
N MET A 13 1.99 8.20 -5.53
CA MET A 13 2.71 9.32 -4.93
C MET A 13 2.44 10.61 -5.67
N ASP A 14 2.52 10.60 -7.00
CA ASP A 14 2.28 11.77 -7.84
C ASP A 14 0.87 12.32 -7.62
N ARG A 15 -0.16 11.50 -7.74
CA ARG A 15 -1.55 11.91 -7.56
C ARG A 15 -1.84 12.48 -6.17
N THR A 16 -1.30 11.86 -5.12
CA THR A 16 -1.54 12.33 -3.75
C THR A 16 -0.79 13.61 -3.44
N SER A 17 0.43 13.80 -3.93
CA SER A 17 1.22 14.99 -3.70
C SER A 17 0.75 16.17 -4.57
N MET A 18 0.45 15.91 -5.86
CA MET A 18 -0.04 16.94 -6.77
C MET A 18 -1.44 17.45 -6.41
N TYR A 19 -2.27 16.63 -5.76
CA TYR A 19 -3.52 17.11 -5.19
C TYR A 19 -3.31 18.29 -4.22
N SER A 20 -2.16 18.32 -3.54
CA SER A 20 -1.75 19.40 -2.64
C SER A 20 -0.75 20.37 -3.30
N SER A 21 -0.65 20.39 -4.62
CA SER A 21 0.28 21.22 -5.40
C SER A 21 1.76 21.00 -5.04
N LEU A 22 2.12 19.79 -4.59
CA LEU A 22 3.48 19.41 -4.24
C LEU A 22 4.01 18.38 -5.26
N GLU A 23 5.03 18.73 -6.00
CA GLU A 23 5.70 17.78 -6.90
C GLU A 23 6.64 16.86 -6.11
N ALA A 24 6.35 15.57 -6.10
CA ALA A 24 7.23 14.57 -5.50
C ALA A 24 8.20 14.01 -6.54
N ARG A 25 9.49 14.12 -6.30
CA ARG A 25 10.56 13.62 -7.18
C ARG A 25 11.22 12.38 -6.59
N VAL A 26 11.47 11.38 -7.43
CA VAL A 26 12.01 10.07 -7.03
C VAL A 26 13.32 9.80 -7.77
N PRO A 27 14.48 10.20 -7.23
CA PRO A 27 15.76 10.03 -7.92
C PRO A 27 16.08 8.60 -8.32
N PHE A 28 15.70 7.63 -7.51
CA PHE A 28 15.91 6.20 -7.80
C PHE A 28 15.02 5.63 -8.92
N ALA A 29 14.03 6.38 -9.38
CA ALA A 29 13.22 6.03 -10.54
C ALA A 29 13.72 6.68 -11.84
N ASP A 30 14.88 7.33 -11.82
CA ASP A 30 15.52 7.85 -13.02
C ASP A 30 15.80 6.72 -14.03
N HIS A 31 15.37 6.90 -15.28
CA HIS A 31 15.50 5.90 -16.34
C HIS A 31 16.95 5.46 -16.55
N ARG A 32 17.93 6.36 -16.42
CA ARG A 32 19.36 6.06 -16.56
C ARG A 32 19.84 5.07 -15.49
N ILE A 33 19.38 5.24 -14.25
CA ILE A 33 19.65 4.28 -13.16
C ILE A 33 18.98 2.94 -13.48
N MET A 34 17.74 2.97 -13.97
CA MET A 34 16.99 1.78 -14.32
C MET A 34 17.68 0.98 -15.44
N GLU A 35 18.10 1.64 -16.51
CA GLU A 35 18.83 1.03 -17.63
C GLU A 35 20.16 0.42 -17.16
N TYR A 36 20.90 1.16 -16.34
CA TYR A 36 22.15 0.67 -15.77
C TYR A 36 21.95 -0.57 -14.90
N VAL A 37 21.07 -0.49 -13.89
CA VAL A 37 20.89 -1.58 -12.93
C VAL A 37 20.17 -2.78 -13.52
N PHE A 38 19.46 -2.63 -14.63
CA PHE A 38 18.74 -3.75 -15.27
C PHE A 38 19.71 -4.88 -15.65
N ASN A 39 20.84 -4.57 -16.22
CA ASN A 39 21.86 -5.51 -16.69
C ASN A 39 22.87 -5.91 -15.63
N VAL A 40 22.88 -5.27 -14.45
CA VAL A 40 23.78 -5.66 -13.36
C VAL A 40 23.45 -7.05 -12.86
N PRO A 41 24.41 -7.98 -12.70
CA PRO A 41 24.18 -9.31 -12.18
C PRO A 41 23.48 -9.31 -10.82
N TRP A 42 22.60 -10.30 -10.63
CA TRP A 42 21.81 -10.37 -9.39
C TRP A 42 22.66 -10.45 -8.12
N GLN A 43 23.81 -11.15 -8.18
CA GLN A 43 24.75 -11.31 -7.08
C GLN A 43 25.33 -9.97 -6.58
N MET A 44 25.38 -8.95 -7.43
CA MET A 44 25.78 -7.61 -7.02
C MET A 44 24.65 -6.83 -6.35
N LYS A 45 23.39 -7.16 -6.64
CA LYS A 45 22.21 -6.52 -6.07
C LYS A 45 21.78 -7.12 -4.74
N TYR A 46 21.97 -8.43 -4.61
CA TYR A 46 21.61 -9.23 -3.43
C TYR A 46 22.64 -10.32 -3.19
N ARG A 47 23.25 -10.33 -2.01
CA ARG A 47 24.30 -11.29 -1.66
C ARG A 47 24.24 -11.63 -0.16
N ASN A 48 24.41 -12.90 0.17
CA ASN A 48 24.46 -13.38 1.56
C ASN A 48 23.22 -12.99 2.41
N GLY A 49 22.02 -13.02 1.82
CA GLY A 49 20.81 -12.63 2.52
C GLY A 49 20.60 -11.11 2.68
N VAL A 50 21.48 -10.29 2.12
CA VAL A 50 21.43 -8.84 2.21
C VAL A 50 20.96 -8.23 0.90
N GLU A 51 19.94 -7.38 0.97
CA GLU A 51 19.42 -6.60 -0.14
C GLU A 51 20.21 -5.30 -0.37
N LYS A 52 20.10 -4.77 -1.59
CA LYS A 52 20.67 -3.47 -1.99
C LYS A 52 22.20 -3.40 -1.90
N CYS A 53 22.89 -4.51 -2.09
CA CYS A 53 24.35 -4.58 -1.96
C CYS A 53 25.06 -3.54 -2.83
N LEU A 54 24.69 -3.42 -4.11
CA LEU A 54 25.29 -2.45 -5.01
C LEU A 54 25.20 -1.01 -4.47
N LEU A 55 24.04 -0.63 -3.93
CA LEU A 55 23.86 0.71 -3.34
C LEU A 55 24.67 0.86 -2.04
N ARG A 56 24.71 -0.16 -1.20
CA ARG A 56 25.47 -0.15 0.05
C ARG A 56 26.98 -0.04 -0.23
N ASP A 57 27.47 -0.80 -1.21
CA ASP A 57 28.87 -0.75 -1.63
C ASP A 57 29.22 0.64 -2.20
N ALA A 58 28.35 1.22 -3.02
CA ALA A 58 28.54 2.56 -3.58
C ALA A 58 28.49 3.69 -2.55
N CYS A 59 27.83 3.49 -1.42
CA CYS A 59 27.69 4.48 -0.35
C CYS A 59 28.57 4.18 0.87
N ALA A 60 29.49 3.24 0.77
CA ALA A 60 30.28 2.79 1.91
C ALA A 60 31.10 3.90 2.58
N ASP A 61 31.62 4.81 1.76
CA ASP A 61 32.42 5.96 2.23
C ASP A 61 31.57 7.21 2.53
N LEU A 62 30.27 7.17 2.25
CA LEU A 62 29.38 8.32 2.37
C LEU A 62 28.49 8.26 3.62
N LEU A 63 28.26 7.08 4.16
CA LEU A 63 27.30 6.86 5.24
C LEU A 63 27.96 6.15 6.43
N PRO A 64 27.57 6.49 7.69
CA PRO A 64 27.93 5.71 8.86
C PRO A 64 27.48 4.25 8.72
N GLN A 65 28.28 3.32 9.24
CA GLN A 65 28.05 1.87 9.11
C GLN A 65 26.67 1.44 9.65
N GLU A 66 26.22 2.02 10.74
CA GLU A 66 24.91 1.76 11.34
C GLU A 66 23.73 2.13 10.41
N LEU A 67 23.87 3.18 9.61
CA LEU A 67 22.87 3.58 8.61
C LEU A 67 23.00 2.74 7.35
N LEU A 68 24.22 2.48 6.92
CA LEU A 68 24.52 1.69 5.72
C LEU A 68 23.92 0.29 5.81
N TRP A 69 24.00 -0.35 6.99
CA TRP A 69 23.55 -1.72 7.22
C TRP A 69 22.20 -1.82 7.95
N ARG A 70 21.50 -0.70 8.14
CA ARG A 70 20.19 -0.71 8.77
C ARG A 70 19.20 -1.59 8.01
N LYS A 71 18.53 -2.47 8.73
CA LYS A 71 17.43 -3.25 8.17
C LYS A 71 16.23 -2.36 7.85
N LYS A 72 15.51 -2.68 6.77
CA LYS A 72 14.29 -1.98 6.42
C LYS A 72 13.27 -2.10 7.56
N SER A 73 12.78 -0.96 8.02
CA SER A 73 11.64 -0.89 8.93
C SER A 73 10.40 -0.51 8.12
N PRO A 74 9.29 -1.24 8.21
CA PRO A 74 8.04 -0.84 7.58
C PRO A 74 7.49 0.41 8.25
N TYR A 75 6.66 1.17 7.53
CA TYR A 75 5.88 2.23 8.15
C TYR A 75 4.94 1.66 9.21
N PRO A 76 4.72 2.37 10.34
CA PRO A 76 3.81 1.89 11.36
C PRO A 76 2.38 1.78 10.81
N LYS A 77 1.69 0.71 11.21
CA LYS A 77 0.25 0.59 10.99
C LYS A 77 -0.50 1.36 12.07
N THR A 78 -1.73 1.75 11.76
CA THR A 78 -2.67 2.19 12.79
C THR A 78 -3.22 0.97 13.51
N TYR A 79 -2.84 0.79 14.78
CA TYR A 79 -3.33 -0.30 15.64
C TYR A 79 -4.35 0.18 16.68
N HIS A 80 -4.78 1.44 16.60
CA HIS A 80 -5.69 2.00 17.59
C HIS A 80 -7.09 1.39 17.43
N PRO A 81 -7.66 0.77 18.49
CA PRO A 81 -8.97 0.12 18.39
C PRO A 81 -10.11 1.03 17.91
N ALA A 82 -10.06 2.32 18.26
CA ALA A 82 -11.05 3.29 17.81
C ALA A 82 -11.07 3.45 16.28
N TYR A 83 -9.95 3.25 15.58
CA TYR A 83 -9.90 3.28 14.12
C TYR A 83 -10.75 2.14 13.53
N GLU A 84 -10.55 0.92 14.03
CA GLU A 84 -11.31 -0.25 13.58
C GLU A 84 -12.80 -0.09 13.85
N GLN A 85 -13.16 0.35 15.05
CA GLN A 85 -14.56 0.60 15.43
C GLN A 85 -15.22 1.68 14.55
N MET A 86 -14.47 2.73 14.21
CA MET A 86 -14.94 3.75 13.28
C MET A 86 -15.23 3.18 11.89
N LEU A 87 -14.32 2.35 11.36
CA LEU A 87 -14.50 1.69 10.07
C LEU A 87 -15.69 0.73 10.07
N ILE A 88 -15.86 -0.07 11.13
CA ILE A 88 -16.99 -0.99 11.28
C ILE A 88 -18.31 -0.20 11.29
N ARG A 89 -18.39 0.88 12.03
CA ARG A 89 -19.58 1.75 12.08
C ARG A 89 -19.89 2.30 10.70
N ARG A 90 -18.89 2.88 10.03
CA ARG A 90 -19.06 3.44 8.68
C ARG A 90 -19.48 2.39 7.65
N MET A 91 -18.91 1.20 7.72
CA MET A 91 -19.30 0.11 6.83
C MET A 91 -20.75 -0.37 7.07
N ARG A 92 -21.21 -0.41 8.32
CA ARG A 92 -22.61 -0.73 8.64
C ARG A 92 -23.58 0.34 8.14
N GLU A 93 -23.22 1.63 8.20
CA GLU A 93 -23.99 2.71 7.57
C GLU A 93 -24.15 2.45 6.07
N ILE A 94 -23.06 2.10 5.37
CA ILE A 94 -23.08 1.75 3.94
C ILE A 94 -23.98 0.54 3.67
N LEU A 95 -23.90 -0.51 4.47
CA LEU A 95 -24.74 -1.70 4.33
C LEU A 95 -26.23 -1.41 4.60
N SER A 96 -26.53 -0.38 5.39
CA SER A 96 -27.90 0.01 5.75
C SER A 96 -28.54 0.95 4.72
N ASP A 97 -27.75 1.63 3.90
CA ASP A 97 -28.23 2.52 2.85
C ASP A 97 -28.45 1.74 1.55
N PRO A 98 -29.72 1.55 1.12
CA PRO A 98 -30.03 0.80 -0.10
C PRO A 98 -29.48 1.45 -1.38
N ASN A 99 -29.11 2.73 -1.33
CA ASN A 99 -28.55 3.47 -2.46
C ASN A 99 -27.01 3.39 -2.51
N SER A 100 -26.39 2.67 -1.60
CA SER A 100 -24.94 2.50 -1.61
C SER A 100 -24.48 1.70 -2.82
N PRO A 101 -23.70 2.27 -3.75
CA PRO A 101 -23.40 1.63 -5.04
C PRO A 101 -22.48 0.41 -4.92
N VAL A 102 -21.81 0.22 -3.80
CA VAL A 102 -20.95 -0.95 -3.58
C VAL A 102 -21.74 -2.23 -3.24
N LEU A 103 -23.02 -2.12 -2.84
CA LEU A 103 -23.81 -3.27 -2.37
C LEU A 103 -23.87 -4.45 -3.34
N PRO A 104 -24.02 -4.27 -4.66
CA PRO A 104 -24.03 -5.38 -5.62
C PRO A 104 -22.73 -6.19 -5.66
N LEU A 105 -21.61 -5.61 -5.20
CA LEU A 105 -20.29 -6.26 -5.15
C LEU A 105 -20.06 -7.05 -3.85
N LEU A 106 -20.96 -6.93 -2.87
CA LEU A 106 -20.75 -7.48 -1.54
C LEU A 106 -21.76 -8.61 -1.24
N ASP A 107 -21.24 -9.69 -0.70
CA ASP A 107 -22.06 -10.64 0.04
C ASP A 107 -22.38 -10.08 1.42
N ARG A 108 -23.60 -9.62 1.62
CA ARG A 108 -24.03 -8.96 2.86
C ARG A 108 -23.80 -9.85 4.09
N SER A 109 -24.16 -11.12 4.01
CA SER A 109 -24.01 -12.05 5.14
C SER A 109 -22.54 -12.24 5.54
N LYS A 110 -21.66 -12.46 4.55
CA LYS A 110 -20.23 -12.59 4.80
C LYS A 110 -19.61 -11.30 5.30
N THR A 111 -20.07 -10.16 4.79
CA THR A 111 -19.58 -8.84 5.23
C THR A 111 -19.97 -8.57 6.68
N GLU A 112 -21.23 -8.83 7.07
CA GLU A 112 -21.66 -8.67 8.46
C GLU A 112 -20.93 -9.62 9.41
N ALA A 113 -20.76 -10.88 9.03
CA ALA A 113 -19.98 -11.85 9.80
C ALA A 113 -18.51 -11.38 9.98
N PHE A 114 -17.92 -10.80 8.95
CA PHE A 114 -16.57 -10.23 9.01
C PHE A 114 -16.51 -9.00 9.93
N LEU A 115 -17.50 -8.11 9.87
CA LEU A 115 -17.58 -6.93 10.75
C LEU A 115 -17.82 -7.28 12.23
N ALA A 116 -18.49 -8.39 12.49
CA ALA A 116 -18.72 -8.87 13.87
C ALA A 116 -17.45 -9.41 14.52
N ALA A 117 -16.54 -9.96 13.74
CA ALA A 117 -15.27 -10.51 14.21
C ALA A 117 -14.16 -10.28 13.16
N PRO A 118 -13.67 -9.06 13.03
CA PRO A 118 -12.61 -8.78 12.06
C PRO A 118 -11.35 -9.53 12.48
N LYS A 119 -11.14 -10.67 11.83
CA LYS A 119 -9.98 -11.52 12.10
C LYS A 119 -8.79 -11.05 11.31
N GLU A 120 -7.61 -11.25 11.87
CA GLU A 120 -6.42 -11.30 11.03
C GLU A 120 -6.63 -12.40 9.99
N LEU A 121 -6.50 -12.06 8.73
CA LEU A 121 -6.75 -12.97 7.60
C LEU A 121 -5.65 -14.05 7.47
N GLY A 122 -4.83 -14.27 8.53
CA GLY A 122 -3.71 -15.21 8.57
C GLY A 122 -2.62 -14.93 7.52
N LYS A 123 -3.03 -14.39 6.39
CA LYS A 123 -2.15 -13.85 5.32
C LYS A 123 -2.67 -12.48 4.92
N PRO A 124 -1.77 -11.52 4.61
CA PRO A 124 -2.20 -10.26 4.03
C PRO A 124 -2.96 -10.52 2.74
N TRP A 125 -4.16 -9.98 2.59
CA TRP A 125 -4.96 -10.16 1.36
C TRP A 125 -4.40 -9.35 0.19
N PHE A 126 -3.72 -8.26 0.49
CA PHE A 126 -3.05 -7.42 -0.51
C PHE A 126 -1.85 -6.70 0.13
N GLY A 127 -0.65 -7.07 -0.30
CA GLY A 127 0.58 -6.53 0.28
C GLY A 127 0.84 -6.96 1.72
N GLN A 128 1.97 -6.59 2.27
CA GLN A 128 2.45 -7.09 3.58
C GLN A 128 1.71 -6.54 4.80
N LEU A 129 0.93 -5.47 4.63
CA LEU A 129 0.37 -4.70 5.74
C LEU A 129 -1.15 -4.70 5.78
N MET A 130 -1.83 -5.37 4.84
CA MET A 130 -3.29 -5.35 4.74
C MET A 130 -3.89 -6.42 5.65
N ALA A 131 -4.54 -5.97 6.71
CA ALA A 131 -5.29 -6.77 7.68
C ALA A 131 -6.79 -6.45 7.60
N GLY A 132 -7.59 -6.96 8.54
CA GLY A 132 -9.03 -6.76 8.58
C GLY A 132 -9.48 -5.31 8.46
N PRO A 133 -9.01 -4.38 9.31
CA PRO A 133 -9.40 -2.97 9.21
C PRO A 133 -9.10 -2.33 7.85
N GLN A 134 -7.97 -2.67 7.22
CA GLN A 134 -7.63 -2.15 5.91
C GLN A 134 -8.56 -2.69 4.80
N LEU A 135 -9.04 -3.92 4.93
CA LEU A 135 -10.05 -4.46 4.02
C LEU A 135 -11.37 -3.70 4.13
N ILE A 136 -11.82 -3.41 5.34
CA ILE A 136 -13.03 -2.60 5.57
C ILE A 136 -12.84 -1.22 4.95
N ALA A 137 -11.72 -0.56 5.21
CA ALA A 137 -11.38 0.75 4.64
C ALA A 137 -11.38 0.72 3.10
N TYR A 138 -10.92 -0.37 2.49
CA TYR A 138 -10.91 -0.54 1.04
C TYR A 138 -12.33 -0.55 0.45
N PHE A 139 -13.27 -1.27 1.05
CA PHE A 139 -14.66 -1.26 0.60
C PHE A 139 -15.33 0.11 0.79
N ILE A 140 -15.03 0.80 1.89
CA ILE A 140 -15.50 2.18 2.10
C ILE A 140 -14.96 3.12 1.02
N GLN A 141 -13.69 2.98 0.65
CA GLN A 141 -13.09 3.77 -0.43
C GLN A 141 -13.74 3.49 -1.79
N ILE A 142 -14.00 2.22 -2.11
CA ILE A 142 -14.71 1.86 -3.34
C ILE A 142 -16.11 2.50 -3.37
N ASN A 143 -16.87 2.38 -2.28
CA ASN A 143 -18.20 3.00 -2.19
C ASN A 143 -18.13 4.52 -2.41
N THR A 144 -17.21 5.18 -1.74
CA THR A 144 -17.02 6.64 -1.86
C THR A 144 -16.61 7.03 -3.28
N TRP A 145 -15.71 6.27 -3.89
CA TRP A 145 -15.30 6.48 -5.28
C TRP A 145 -16.48 6.33 -6.25
N MET A 146 -17.27 5.28 -6.10
CA MET A 146 -18.46 5.06 -6.93
C MET A 146 -19.49 6.19 -6.77
N GLN A 147 -19.69 6.70 -5.54
CA GLN A 147 -20.59 7.83 -5.28
C GLN A 147 -20.08 9.12 -5.94
N ILE A 148 -18.79 9.44 -5.77
CA ILE A 148 -18.21 10.69 -6.33
C ILE A 148 -18.26 10.70 -7.86
N TYR A 149 -18.02 9.57 -8.49
CA TYR A 149 -17.99 9.45 -9.96
C TYR A 149 -19.31 8.95 -10.57
N HIS A 150 -20.37 8.81 -9.75
CA HIS A 150 -21.70 8.36 -10.19
C HIS A 150 -21.66 7.04 -10.97
N LEU A 151 -20.86 6.09 -10.47
CA LEU A 151 -20.72 4.78 -11.10
C LEU A 151 -21.84 3.83 -10.65
N SER A 152 -22.40 3.10 -11.59
CA SER A 152 -23.39 2.04 -11.39
C SER A 152 -22.86 0.73 -12.00
N ILE A 153 -23.32 -0.40 -11.45
CA ILE A 153 -23.03 -1.75 -11.93
C ILE A 153 -24.33 -2.39 -12.35
#